data_6708c728b68409f6bb6c4f98098acec8
#
_entry.id   6708c728b68409f6bb6c4f98098acec8
#
_cell.length_a   1.000
_cell.length_b   1.000
_cell.length_c   1.000
_cell.angle_alpha   90.00
_cell.angle_beta   90.00
_cell.angle_gamma   90.00
#
_symmetry.space_group_name_H-M   'P 1'
#
loop_
_entity.id
_entity.type
_entity.pdbx_description
1 polymer ?
#
loop_
_entity_poly.entity_id
_entity_poly.type
_entity_poly.pdbx_seq_one_letter_code
_entity_poly.pdbx_strand_id
1 'polypeptide(L)'
;MRRFYQESWQGIPFTRFSHLSFFHLAGSKFYSTFYEELFKRYPDWDALPATWRENKRKDAVWLASRLRDRLALRGTGEEPLRVLSIGSGVGYMEKILLDEMPDIEMHVNEPSTVGMKWLRSRLAAERIYIGMPPACLPSDVHYDMIYLSAVDYGIPSRELARLLRELRAQLVSGGEIVCLSASLLEEDSFIGGFVNAAKIFIRGILHYLGVRPQQFWGWRRTRREYHWLFKQAGFTSVTDGFLNDGFDTYWIVGK
;
A
#
# COMPACT_ATOMS: atom_id res chain seq x y z
N MET A 1 6.70 10.26 13.32
CA MET A 1 6.96 8.96 12.67
C MET A 1 7.63 8.01 13.64
N ARG A 2 7.06 6.82 13.84
CA ARG A 2 7.63 5.78 14.70
C ARG A 2 7.86 4.51 13.91
N ARG A 3 8.93 3.78 14.24
CA ARG A 3 9.16 2.44 13.69
C ARG A 3 8.34 1.42 14.43
N PHE A 4 7.90 0.41 13.72
CA PHE A 4 7.34 -0.82 14.28
C PHE A 4 7.96 -2.03 13.59
N TYR A 5 7.72 -3.20 14.16
CA TYR A 5 8.20 -4.46 13.57
C TYR A 5 7.06 -5.48 13.61
N GLN A 6 7.13 -6.43 12.70
CA GLN A 6 6.28 -7.60 12.67
C GLN A 6 7.14 -8.85 12.58
N GLU A 7 6.78 -9.89 13.29
CA GLU A 7 7.47 -11.19 13.25
C GLU A 7 6.85 -12.15 12.23
N SER A 8 5.60 -11.90 11.88
CA SER A 8 4.87 -12.67 10.87
C SER A 8 3.80 -11.83 10.20
N TRP A 9 3.35 -12.27 9.03
CA TRP A 9 2.18 -11.75 8.35
C TRP A 9 1.32 -12.92 7.90
N GLN A 10 0.04 -12.90 8.24
CA GLN A 10 -0.93 -13.96 7.92
C GLN A 10 -0.42 -15.37 8.29
N GLY A 11 0.24 -15.47 9.45
CA GLY A 11 0.82 -16.71 9.95
C GLY A 11 2.09 -17.19 9.24
N ILE A 12 2.66 -16.38 8.33
CA ILE A 12 3.94 -16.66 7.69
C ILE A 12 5.03 -15.92 8.46
N PRO A 13 5.94 -16.62 9.15
CA PRO A 13 6.99 -15.99 9.92
C PRO A 13 8.04 -15.36 9.01
N PHE A 14 8.44 -14.13 9.28
CA PHE A 14 9.49 -13.44 8.54
C PHE A 14 10.89 -14.03 8.74
N THR A 15 11.08 -14.93 9.70
CA THR A 15 12.33 -15.67 9.92
C THR A 15 12.81 -16.48 8.73
N ARG A 16 11.91 -16.79 7.79
CA ARG A 16 12.24 -17.54 6.56
C ARG A 16 12.81 -16.67 5.45
N PHE A 17 12.81 -15.36 5.63
CA PHE A 17 13.24 -14.41 4.60
C PHE A 17 14.63 -13.87 4.90
N SER A 18 15.51 -13.89 3.90
CA SER A 18 16.86 -13.35 4.04
C SER A 18 16.84 -11.81 4.11
N HIS A 19 17.37 -11.26 5.16
CA HIS A 19 17.80 -9.88 5.35
C HIS A 19 16.77 -8.78 5.06
N LEU A 20 16.00 -8.45 6.08
CA LEU A 20 15.48 -7.09 6.21
C LEU A 20 16.57 -6.22 6.82
N SER A 21 17.09 -5.31 6.05
CA SER A 21 17.98 -4.29 6.58
C SER A 21 17.18 -3.32 7.46
N PHE A 22 17.73 -3.00 8.62
CA PHE A 22 17.18 -2.00 9.53
C PHE A 22 17.03 -0.60 8.88
N PHE A 23 17.75 -0.35 7.79
CA PHE A 23 17.87 0.96 7.15
C PHE A 23 17.32 1.02 5.72
N HIS A 24 17.00 -0.10 5.11
CA HIS A 24 16.61 -0.16 3.71
C HIS A 24 15.17 -0.68 3.54
N LEU A 25 14.54 -0.26 2.47
CA LEU A 25 13.28 -0.84 2.00
C LEU A 25 13.48 -2.34 1.73
N ALA A 26 12.44 -3.12 1.99
CA ALA A 26 12.38 -4.49 1.54
C ALA A 26 12.45 -4.51 0.00
N GLY A 27 13.43 -5.20 -0.54
CA GLY A 27 13.62 -5.31 -1.99
C GLY A 27 12.74 -6.39 -2.62
N SER A 28 12.73 -6.44 -3.96
CA SER A 28 11.95 -7.40 -4.74
C SER A 28 12.21 -8.87 -4.33
N LYS A 29 13.44 -9.21 -3.97
CA LYS A 29 13.80 -10.55 -3.48
C LYS A 29 13.06 -10.94 -2.20
N PHE A 30 12.91 -10.00 -1.24
CA PHE A 30 12.13 -10.24 -0.05
C PHE A 30 10.67 -10.55 -0.39
N TYR A 31 10.04 -9.71 -1.21
CA TYR A 31 8.66 -9.90 -1.61
C TYR A 31 8.45 -11.18 -2.40
N SER A 32 9.38 -11.53 -3.32
CA SER A 32 9.30 -12.78 -4.07
C SER A 32 9.29 -14.00 -3.15
N THR A 33 10.24 -14.08 -2.21
CA THR A 33 10.30 -15.18 -1.24
C THR A 33 9.07 -15.22 -0.34
N PHE A 34 8.58 -14.04 0.07
CA PHE A 34 7.36 -13.94 0.87
C PHE A 34 6.14 -14.49 0.11
N TYR A 35 5.94 -14.09 -1.15
CA TYR A 35 4.82 -14.58 -1.96
C TYR A 35 4.93 -16.06 -2.32
N GLU A 36 6.14 -16.59 -2.53
CA GLU A 36 6.33 -18.04 -2.70
C GLU A 36 5.80 -18.82 -1.49
N GLU A 37 6.13 -18.39 -0.27
CA GLU A 37 5.62 -19.03 0.94
C GLU A 37 4.11 -18.80 1.13
N LEU A 38 3.62 -17.63 0.77
CA LEU A 38 2.19 -17.33 0.83
C LEU A 38 1.39 -18.25 -0.10
N PHE A 39 1.83 -18.42 -1.35
CA PHE A 39 1.14 -19.25 -2.33
C PHE A 39 1.26 -20.76 -2.08
N LYS A 40 2.24 -21.19 -1.30
CA LYS A 40 2.28 -22.57 -0.78
C LYS A 40 1.20 -22.79 0.29
N ARG A 41 0.93 -21.77 1.10
CA ARG A 41 -0.03 -21.84 2.19
C ARG A 41 -1.46 -21.60 1.74
N TYR A 42 -1.67 -20.69 0.79
CA TYR A 42 -2.97 -20.28 0.29
C TYR A 42 -3.01 -20.50 -1.24
N PRO A 43 -3.85 -21.43 -1.74
CA PRO A 43 -3.90 -21.75 -3.17
C PRO A 43 -4.53 -20.64 -4.01
N ASP A 44 -5.44 -19.86 -3.43
CA ASP A 44 -6.20 -18.80 -4.09
C ASP A 44 -6.59 -17.70 -3.10
N TRP A 45 -7.32 -16.69 -3.60
CA TRP A 45 -7.82 -15.58 -2.78
C TRP A 45 -8.81 -16.02 -1.69
N ASP A 46 -9.61 -17.05 -1.94
CA ASP A 46 -10.67 -17.49 -1.03
C ASP A 46 -10.12 -18.23 0.18
N ALA A 47 -8.94 -18.81 0.02
CA ALA A 47 -8.19 -19.45 1.11
C ALA A 47 -7.52 -18.45 2.07
N LEU A 48 -7.37 -17.18 1.70
CA LEU A 48 -6.80 -16.15 2.57
C LEU A 48 -7.68 -15.95 3.83
N PRO A 49 -7.09 -15.54 4.98
CA PRO A 49 -7.82 -15.36 6.23
C PRO A 49 -9.06 -14.46 6.06
N ALA A 50 -10.21 -14.94 6.53
CA ALA A 50 -11.51 -14.28 6.31
C ALA A 50 -11.53 -12.84 6.82
N THR A 51 -10.99 -12.57 8.01
CA THR A 51 -10.91 -11.21 8.58
C THR A 51 -10.10 -10.27 7.70
N TRP A 52 -8.97 -10.76 7.14
CA TRP A 52 -8.16 -9.94 6.23
C TRP A 52 -8.91 -9.65 4.93
N ARG A 53 -9.57 -10.66 4.35
CA ARG A 53 -10.38 -10.51 3.14
C ARG A 53 -11.50 -9.50 3.34
N GLU A 54 -12.22 -9.60 4.47
CA GLU A 54 -13.33 -8.68 4.78
C GLU A 54 -12.84 -7.23 4.90
N ASN A 55 -11.71 -6.99 5.57
CA ASN A 55 -11.14 -5.66 5.67
C ASN A 55 -10.75 -5.10 4.30
N LYS A 56 -10.09 -5.92 3.47
CA LYS A 56 -9.72 -5.51 2.11
C LYS A 56 -10.94 -5.30 1.20
N ARG A 57 -12.02 -6.05 1.41
CA ARG A 57 -13.27 -5.82 0.71
C ARG A 57 -13.89 -4.46 1.07
N LYS A 58 -13.90 -4.09 2.34
CA LYS A 58 -14.38 -2.76 2.78
C LYS A 58 -13.54 -1.65 2.14
N ASP A 59 -12.22 -1.77 2.15
CA ASP A 59 -11.32 -0.84 1.47
C ASP A 59 -11.67 -0.69 -0.03
N ALA A 60 -11.85 -1.82 -0.73
CA ALA A 60 -12.15 -1.84 -2.16
C ALA A 60 -13.53 -1.27 -2.50
N VAL A 61 -14.57 -1.62 -1.72
CA VAL A 61 -15.93 -1.08 -1.89
C VAL A 61 -15.96 0.43 -1.70
N TRP A 62 -15.21 0.94 -0.71
CA TRP A 62 -15.08 2.38 -0.52
C TRP A 62 -14.39 3.07 -1.70
N LEU A 63 -13.29 2.48 -2.23
CA LEU A 63 -12.65 2.99 -3.45
C LEU A 63 -13.60 2.97 -4.64
N ALA A 64 -14.37 1.90 -4.80
CA ALA A 64 -15.38 1.78 -5.86
C ALA A 64 -16.44 2.89 -5.77
N SER A 65 -16.91 3.24 -4.55
CA SER A 65 -17.84 4.36 -4.40
C SER A 65 -17.25 5.68 -4.86
N ARG A 66 -16.00 5.96 -4.52
CA ARG A 66 -15.29 7.17 -4.98
C ARG A 66 -15.11 7.21 -6.50
N LEU A 67 -14.82 6.07 -7.11
CA LEU A 67 -14.70 5.96 -8.57
C LEU A 67 -16.05 6.19 -9.25
N ARG A 68 -17.16 5.67 -8.67
CA ARG A 68 -18.52 5.94 -9.18
C ARG A 68 -18.88 7.43 -9.10
N ASP A 69 -18.55 8.09 -7.98
CA ASP A 69 -18.75 9.53 -7.84
C ASP A 69 -17.97 10.31 -8.90
N ARG A 70 -16.74 9.89 -9.18
CA ARG A 70 -15.90 10.50 -10.21
C ARG A 70 -16.45 10.26 -11.62
N LEU A 71 -16.92 9.04 -11.90
CA LEU A 71 -17.55 8.70 -13.17
C LEU A 71 -18.83 9.54 -13.41
N ALA A 72 -19.63 9.74 -12.37
CA ALA A 72 -20.84 10.57 -12.44
C ALA A 72 -20.53 12.05 -12.77
N LEU A 73 -19.35 12.55 -12.40
CA LEU A 73 -18.92 13.91 -12.69
C LEU A 73 -18.40 14.09 -14.14
N ARG A 74 -17.95 13.02 -14.80
CA ARG A 74 -17.40 13.06 -16.16
C ARG A 74 -18.48 13.14 -17.26
N GLY A 75 -19.64 12.57 -17.03
CA GLY A 75 -20.67 12.45 -18.07
C GLY A 75 -20.59 11.16 -18.89
N THR A 76 -21.59 10.97 -19.76
CA THR A 76 -21.69 9.77 -20.61
C THR A 76 -20.87 9.92 -21.89
N GLY A 77 -20.07 8.88 -22.22
CA GLY A 77 -19.34 8.80 -23.50
C GLY A 77 -17.84 9.11 -23.41
N GLU A 78 -17.31 9.35 -22.24
CA GLU A 78 -15.86 9.50 -22.03
C GLU A 78 -15.14 8.14 -21.91
N GLU A 79 -13.81 8.17 -22.11
CA GLU A 79 -12.94 7.02 -21.93
C GLU A 79 -13.08 6.42 -20.51
N PRO A 80 -12.83 5.10 -20.33
CA PRO A 80 -12.85 4.47 -19.01
C PRO A 80 -11.94 5.19 -18.03
N LEU A 81 -12.34 5.21 -16.75
CA LEU A 81 -11.47 5.74 -15.68
C LEU A 81 -10.21 4.89 -15.58
N ARG A 82 -9.05 5.52 -15.65
CA ARG A 82 -7.75 4.86 -15.43
C ARG A 82 -7.38 4.90 -13.96
N VAL A 83 -7.15 3.72 -13.41
CA VAL A 83 -6.82 3.52 -12.00
C VAL A 83 -5.49 2.80 -11.88
N LEU A 84 -4.58 3.31 -11.05
CA LEU A 84 -3.30 2.66 -10.75
C LEU A 84 -3.26 2.22 -9.29
N SER A 85 -3.00 0.94 -9.08
CA SER A 85 -2.65 0.39 -7.77
C SER A 85 -1.14 0.32 -7.59
N ILE A 86 -0.62 0.91 -6.53
CA ILE A 86 0.80 0.83 -6.15
C ILE A 86 0.99 -0.23 -5.06
N GLY A 87 1.81 -1.24 -5.35
CA GLY A 87 2.06 -2.35 -4.43
C GLY A 87 0.82 -3.23 -4.23
N SER A 88 0.23 -3.69 -5.33
CA SER A 88 -1.02 -4.47 -5.33
C SER A 88 -0.94 -5.78 -4.53
N GLY A 89 0.26 -6.27 -4.26
CA GLY A 89 0.45 -7.50 -3.53
C GLY A 89 -0.14 -8.70 -4.27
N VAL A 90 -1.00 -9.45 -3.59
CA VAL A 90 -1.71 -10.59 -4.19
C VAL A 90 -2.91 -10.19 -5.05
N GLY A 91 -3.20 -8.89 -5.16
CA GLY A 91 -4.24 -8.37 -6.04
C GLY A 91 -5.68 -8.63 -5.59
N TYR A 92 -5.92 -8.80 -4.29
CA TYR A 92 -7.27 -9.07 -3.80
C TYR A 92 -8.21 -7.86 -3.90
N MET A 93 -7.69 -6.66 -3.63
CA MET A 93 -8.47 -5.42 -3.81
C MET A 93 -8.77 -5.15 -5.28
N GLU A 94 -7.78 -5.34 -6.13
CA GLU A 94 -7.89 -5.18 -7.59
C GLU A 94 -8.94 -6.14 -8.16
N LYS A 95 -8.94 -7.41 -7.68
CA LYS A 95 -10.00 -8.38 -8.01
C LYS A 95 -11.39 -7.83 -7.70
N ILE A 96 -11.58 -7.30 -6.49
CA ILE A 96 -12.89 -6.78 -6.07
C ILE A 96 -13.27 -5.54 -6.89
N LEU A 97 -12.33 -4.61 -7.11
CA LEU A 97 -12.58 -3.42 -7.91
C LEU A 97 -12.97 -3.76 -9.34
N LEU A 98 -12.33 -4.74 -9.97
CA LEU A 98 -12.68 -5.21 -11.31
C LEU A 98 -14.03 -5.93 -11.35
N ASP A 99 -14.41 -6.63 -10.27
CA ASP A 99 -15.74 -7.26 -10.17
C ASP A 99 -16.84 -6.21 -9.94
N GLU A 100 -16.58 -5.15 -9.16
CA GLU A 100 -17.54 -4.07 -8.86
C GLU A 100 -17.66 -3.00 -9.96
N MET A 101 -16.60 -2.81 -10.73
CA MET A 101 -16.48 -1.80 -11.77
C MET A 101 -15.72 -2.37 -12.99
N PRO A 102 -16.39 -3.19 -13.81
CA PRO A 102 -15.73 -3.88 -14.94
C PRO A 102 -15.23 -2.92 -16.03
N ASP A 103 -15.78 -1.71 -16.09
CA ASP A 103 -15.47 -0.71 -17.12
C ASP A 103 -14.29 0.20 -16.78
N ILE A 104 -13.63 0.00 -15.65
CA ILE A 104 -12.40 0.76 -15.35
C ILE A 104 -11.18 0.17 -16.06
N GLU A 105 -10.26 1.02 -16.45
CA GLU A 105 -8.94 0.62 -16.92
C GLU A 105 -7.97 0.51 -15.74
N MET A 106 -7.88 -0.70 -15.16
CA MET A 106 -7.02 -0.99 -14.02
C MET A 106 -5.58 -1.26 -14.47
N HIS A 107 -4.64 -0.55 -13.87
CA HIS A 107 -3.21 -0.76 -13.94
C HIS A 107 -2.67 -1.12 -12.56
N VAL A 108 -1.64 -1.95 -12.49
CA VAL A 108 -1.06 -2.38 -11.21
C VAL A 108 0.45 -2.32 -11.22
N ASN A 109 1.00 -1.94 -10.10
CA ASN A 109 2.43 -2.02 -9.83
C ASN A 109 2.69 -2.98 -8.66
N GLU A 110 3.72 -3.82 -8.82
CA GLU A 110 4.19 -4.70 -7.76
C GLU A 110 5.70 -4.94 -7.91
N PRO A 111 6.50 -4.84 -6.84
CA PRO A 111 7.94 -5.09 -6.88
C PRO A 111 8.32 -6.52 -7.27
N SER A 112 7.42 -7.50 -7.07
CA SER A 112 7.68 -8.92 -7.31
C SER A 112 6.80 -9.50 -8.40
N THR A 113 7.42 -10.13 -9.39
CA THR A 113 6.70 -10.91 -10.41
C THR A 113 5.90 -12.06 -9.82
N VAL A 114 6.35 -12.61 -8.68
CA VAL A 114 5.70 -13.72 -7.98
C VAL A 114 4.37 -13.24 -7.38
N GLY A 115 4.31 -12.03 -6.81
CA GLY A 115 3.09 -11.45 -6.24
C GLY A 115 1.93 -11.39 -7.24
N MET A 116 2.23 -11.21 -8.51
CA MET A 116 1.23 -11.08 -9.57
C MET A 116 0.59 -12.40 -10.03
N LYS A 117 0.92 -13.55 -9.42
CA LYS A 117 0.46 -14.87 -9.85
C LYS A 117 -1.04 -14.95 -10.12
N TRP A 118 -1.86 -14.42 -9.22
CA TRP A 118 -3.33 -14.51 -9.35
C TRP A 118 -3.93 -13.41 -10.24
N LEU A 119 -3.33 -12.23 -10.28
CA LEU A 119 -3.84 -11.10 -11.10
C LEU A 119 -3.56 -11.26 -12.59
N ARG A 120 -2.53 -12.02 -12.98
CA ARG A 120 -2.17 -12.21 -14.40
C ARG A 120 -3.28 -12.80 -15.26
N SER A 121 -4.21 -13.51 -14.68
CA SER A 121 -5.37 -14.04 -15.40
C SER A 121 -6.49 -13.01 -15.60
N ARG A 122 -6.40 -11.84 -14.96
CA ARG A 122 -7.43 -10.80 -14.97
C ARG A 122 -7.01 -9.51 -15.65
N LEU A 123 -5.71 -9.30 -15.81
CA LEU A 123 -5.16 -8.08 -16.38
C LEU A 123 -4.24 -8.42 -17.55
N ALA A 124 -4.32 -7.62 -18.58
CA ALA A 124 -3.40 -7.66 -19.70
C ALA A 124 -1.96 -7.31 -19.25
N ALA A 125 -0.97 -7.93 -19.86
CA ALA A 125 0.43 -7.82 -19.41
C ALA A 125 0.97 -6.38 -19.44
N GLU A 126 0.52 -5.58 -20.39
CA GLU A 126 0.88 -4.16 -20.55
C GLU A 126 0.35 -3.25 -19.43
N ARG A 127 -0.59 -3.74 -18.62
CA ARG A 127 -1.14 -3.03 -17.45
C ARG A 127 -0.50 -3.45 -16.13
N ILE A 128 0.54 -4.31 -16.21
CA ILE A 128 1.25 -4.83 -15.03
C ILE A 128 2.68 -4.32 -15.03
N TYR A 129 3.01 -3.45 -14.09
CA TYR A 129 4.32 -2.83 -13.96
C TYR A 129 5.12 -3.48 -12.83
N ILE A 130 6.18 -4.19 -13.20
CA ILE A 130 7.04 -4.87 -12.23
C ILE A 130 8.24 -4.00 -11.89
N GLY A 131 8.45 -3.78 -10.60
CA GLY A 131 9.60 -3.03 -10.09
C GLY A 131 9.20 -1.99 -9.06
N MET A 132 10.19 -1.20 -8.66
CA MET A 132 9.97 -0.12 -7.68
C MET A 132 9.47 1.14 -8.40
N PRO A 133 8.30 1.68 -8.01
CA PRO A 133 7.80 2.92 -8.56
C PRO A 133 8.67 4.10 -8.09
N PRO A 134 8.73 5.19 -8.85
CA PRO A 134 8.05 5.42 -10.11
C PRO A 134 8.81 4.90 -11.34
N ALA A 135 10.05 4.45 -11.18
CA ALA A 135 10.93 4.12 -12.31
C ALA A 135 10.40 3.03 -13.27
N CYS A 136 9.50 2.17 -12.79
CA CYS A 136 8.87 1.13 -13.60
C CYS A 136 7.55 1.57 -14.25
N LEU A 137 7.05 2.76 -13.94
CA LEU A 137 5.78 3.26 -14.49
C LEU A 137 6.02 3.98 -15.82
N PRO A 138 5.09 3.86 -16.79
CA PRO A 138 5.17 4.65 -18.01
C PRO A 138 4.96 6.14 -17.72
N SER A 139 5.72 7.00 -18.38
CA SER A 139 5.66 8.44 -18.16
C SER A 139 4.53 9.15 -18.93
N ASP A 140 3.96 8.46 -19.90
CA ASP A 140 2.95 8.98 -20.84
C ASP A 140 1.50 8.58 -20.48
N VAL A 141 1.35 7.72 -19.46
CA VAL A 141 0.04 7.32 -18.97
C VAL A 141 -0.37 8.16 -17.76
N HIS A 142 -1.58 8.70 -17.80
CA HIS A 142 -2.15 9.51 -16.73
C HIS A 142 -3.39 8.83 -16.15
N TYR A 143 -3.58 8.98 -14.85
CA TYR A 143 -4.57 8.26 -14.07
C TYR A 143 -5.59 9.19 -13.42
N ASP A 144 -6.81 8.73 -13.33
CA ASP A 144 -7.88 9.38 -12.59
C ASP A 144 -7.74 9.20 -11.09
N MET A 145 -7.30 8.02 -10.72
CA MET A 145 -7.00 7.67 -9.34
C MET A 145 -5.74 6.82 -9.27
N ILE A 146 -4.86 7.17 -8.34
CA ILE A 146 -3.75 6.31 -7.92
C ILE A 146 -3.97 5.95 -6.46
N TYR A 147 -3.91 4.68 -6.09
CA TYR A 147 -4.04 4.30 -4.70
C TYR A 147 -2.90 3.42 -4.19
N LEU A 148 -2.60 3.58 -2.90
CA LEU A 148 -1.67 2.79 -2.13
C LEU A 148 -2.45 2.15 -0.97
N SER A 149 -2.52 0.82 -0.90
CA SER A 149 -3.18 0.14 0.22
C SER A 149 -2.19 -0.67 1.03
N ALA A 150 -1.97 -0.25 2.28
CA ALA A 150 -1.04 -0.88 3.20
C ALA A 150 0.39 -1.01 2.63
N VAL A 151 0.85 -0.01 1.88
CA VAL A 151 2.20 0.09 1.29
C VAL A 151 3.02 1.16 1.99
N ASP A 152 2.38 2.23 2.39
CA ASP A 152 2.95 3.44 2.98
C ASP A 152 3.84 3.16 4.20
N TYR A 153 3.46 2.18 5.00
CA TYR A 153 4.24 1.79 6.19
C TYR A 153 5.60 1.16 5.84
N GLY A 154 5.73 0.58 4.64
CA GLY A 154 6.99 0.02 4.14
C GLY A 154 7.96 1.09 3.61
N ILE A 155 7.53 2.34 3.46
CA ILE A 155 8.29 3.40 2.79
C ILE A 155 8.69 4.48 3.80
N PRO A 156 9.99 4.85 3.93
CA PRO A 156 10.41 5.99 4.76
C PRO A 156 9.76 7.29 4.31
N SER A 157 9.56 8.25 5.23
CA SER A 157 8.79 9.47 4.92
C SER A 157 9.36 10.31 3.80
N ARG A 158 10.70 10.39 3.67
CA ARG A 158 11.35 11.13 2.59
C ARG A 158 11.05 10.51 1.22
N GLU A 159 11.18 9.19 1.15
CA GLU A 159 10.91 8.41 -0.07
C GLU A 159 9.41 8.43 -0.40
N LEU A 160 8.54 8.36 0.61
CA LEU A 160 7.09 8.45 0.42
C LEU A 160 6.70 9.83 -0.12
N ALA A 161 7.25 10.92 0.42
CA ALA A 161 6.99 12.27 -0.08
C ALA A 161 7.45 12.44 -1.52
N ARG A 162 8.62 11.86 -1.88
CA ARG A 162 9.12 11.86 -3.26
C ARG A 162 8.19 11.06 -4.17
N LEU A 163 7.84 9.84 -3.79
CA LEU A 163 6.93 8.98 -4.54
C LEU A 163 5.59 9.67 -4.79
N LEU A 164 4.96 10.22 -3.76
CA LEU A 164 3.69 10.94 -3.88
C LEU A 164 3.79 12.12 -4.86
N ARG A 165 4.91 12.86 -4.87
CA ARG A 165 5.14 13.97 -5.82
C ARG A 165 5.22 13.48 -7.26
N GLU A 166 5.96 12.38 -7.49
CA GLU A 166 6.14 11.80 -8.82
C GLU A 166 4.84 11.16 -9.32
N LEU A 167 4.10 10.46 -8.46
CA LEU A 167 2.77 9.95 -8.78
C LEU A 167 1.75 11.06 -9.05
N ARG A 168 1.84 12.19 -8.34
CA ARG A 168 0.97 13.35 -8.61
C ARG A 168 1.14 13.88 -10.04
N ALA A 169 2.35 13.85 -10.57
CA ALA A 169 2.60 14.26 -11.96
C ALA A 169 1.95 13.32 -12.99
N GLN A 170 1.57 12.12 -12.60
CA GLN A 170 0.84 11.16 -13.44
C GLN A 170 -0.69 11.21 -13.26
N LEU A 171 -1.21 12.18 -12.53
CA LEU A 171 -2.66 12.37 -12.44
C LEU A 171 -3.17 13.21 -13.61
N VAL A 172 -4.35 12.87 -14.11
CA VAL A 172 -5.12 13.78 -14.97
C VAL A 172 -5.56 15.01 -14.18
N SER A 173 -6.01 16.06 -14.87
CA SER A 173 -6.61 17.22 -14.20
C SER A 173 -7.78 16.78 -13.29
N GLY A 174 -7.75 17.21 -12.03
CA GLY A 174 -8.71 16.78 -11.02
C GLY A 174 -8.57 15.33 -10.54
N GLY A 175 -7.53 14.60 -10.97
CA GLY A 175 -7.20 13.27 -10.45
C GLY A 175 -6.83 13.28 -8.97
N GLU A 176 -6.82 12.12 -8.33
CA GLU A 176 -6.54 12.01 -6.90
C GLU A 176 -5.61 10.86 -6.54
N ILE A 177 -4.82 11.07 -5.49
CA ILE A 177 -4.09 9.97 -4.83
C ILE A 177 -4.79 9.61 -3.53
N VAL A 178 -5.01 8.31 -3.34
CA VAL A 178 -5.59 7.72 -2.15
C VAL A 178 -4.56 6.85 -1.45
N CYS A 179 -4.31 7.10 -0.17
CA CYS A 179 -3.53 6.20 0.67
C CYS A 179 -4.44 5.58 1.73
N LEU A 180 -4.53 4.24 1.74
CA LEU A 180 -5.25 3.45 2.73
C LEU A 180 -4.21 2.83 3.66
N SER A 181 -4.06 3.41 4.84
CA SER A 181 -3.06 3.00 5.81
C SER A 181 -3.65 2.17 6.95
N ALA A 182 -3.05 1.02 7.20
CA ALA A 182 -3.33 0.19 8.37
C ALA A 182 -2.37 0.46 9.54
N SER A 183 -1.58 1.54 9.47
CA SER A 183 -0.48 1.81 10.40
C SER A 183 -0.52 3.21 11.00
N LEU A 184 -1.71 3.83 11.08
CA LEU A 184 -1.86 5.12 11.74
C LEU A 184 -1.37 5.04 13.19
N LEU A 185 -0.63 6.05 13.60
CA LEU A 185 -0.23 6.26 14.98
C LEU A 185 -1.18 7.28 15.61
N GLU A 186 -1.90 6.88 16.64
CA GLU A 186 -2.59 7.81 17.50
C GLU A 186 -1.58 8.73 18.18
N GLU A 187 -1.95 9.99 18.45
CA GLU A 187 -1.07 10.94 19.13
C GLU A 187 -0.74 10.41 20.53
N ASP A 188 0.45 9.89 20.68
CA ASP A 188 0.97 9.39 21.95
C ASP A 188 1.61 10.49 22.78
N SER A 189 1.64 10.25 24.09
CA SER A 189 2.43 11.07 25.02
C SER A 189 3.93 10.98 24.65
N PHE A 190 4.66 12.05 24.88
CA PHE A 190 6.11 12.15 24.67
C PHE A 190 6.88 10.98 25.33
N ILE A 191 6.44 10.58 26.53
CA ILE A 191 7.04 9.46 27.30
C ILE A 191 6.84 8.12 26.57
N GLY A 192 5.64 7.84 26.05
CA GLY A 192 5.37 6.63 25.26
C GLY A 192 6.25 6.54 24.00
N GLY A 193 6.57 7.69 23.39
CA GLY A 193 7.48 7.80 22.27
C GLY A 193 8.91 7.36 22.59
N PHE A 194 9.44 7.84 23.69
CA PHE A 194 10.79 7.51 24.14
C PHE A 194 10.92 6.04 24.52
N VAL A 195 9.97 5.50 25.28
CA VAL A 195 9.95 4.07 25.67
C VAL A 195 9.88 3.17 24.42
N ASN A 196 9.05 3.53 23.44
CA ASN A 196 8.97 2.76 22.19
C ASN A 196 10.26 2.82 21.39
N ALA A 197 10.92 3.97 21.29
CA ALA A 197 12.20 4.13 20.61
C ALA A 197 13.30 3.28 21.27
N ALA A 198 13.36 3.25 22.60
CA ALA A 198 14.29 2.42 23.34
C ALA A 198 14.05 0.93 23.10
N LYS A 199 12.79 0.47 23.16
CA LYS A 199 12.42 -0.93 22.85
C LYS A 199 12.83 -1.33 21.43
N ILE A 200 12.58 -0.47 20.44
CA ILE A 200 12.93 -0.72 19.04
C ILE A 200 14.45 -0.79 18.87
N PHE A 201 15.19 0.09 19.53
CA PHE A 201 16.65 0.11 19.48
C PHE A 201 17.25 -1.17 20.06
N ILE A 202 16.85 -1.57 21.29
CA ILE A 202 17.28 -2.82 21.93
C ILE A 202 16.96 -4.02 21.04
N ARG A 203 15.76 -4.06 20.47
CA ARG A 203 15.33 -5.16 19.61
C ARG A 203 16.13 -5.21 18.30
N GLY A 204 16.51 -4.06 17.76
CA GLY A 204 17.42 -3.95 16.63
C GLY A 204 18.80 -4.53 16.91
N ILE A 205 19.36 -4.25 18.08
CA ILE A 205 20.63 -4.84 18.53
C ILE A 205 20.51 -6.36 18.65
N LEU A 206 19.46 -6.86 19.31
CA LEU A 206 19.23 -8.30 19.47
C LEU A 206 19.05 -9.02 18.13
N HIS A 207 18.43 -8.36 17.13
CA HIS A 207 18.32 -8.88 15.78
C HIS A 207 19.69 -8.90 15.08
N TYR A 208 20.47 -7.83 15.18
CA TYR A 208 21.82 -7.74 14.62
C TYR A 208 22.77 -8.81 15.21
N LEU A 209 22.62 -9.12 16.50
CA LEU A 209 23.38 -10.17 17.19
C LEU A 209 22.88 -11.59 16.89
N GLY A 210 21.86 -11.76 16.07
CA GLY A 210 21.29 -13.07 15.74
C GLY A 210 20.47 -13.71 16.85
N VAL A 211 20.25 -13.00 17.97
CA VAL A 211 19.47 -13.50 19.13
C VAL A 211 17.97 -13.49 18.85
N ARG A 212 17.51 -12.60 17.97
CA ARG A 212 16.12 -12.50 17.58
C ARG A 212 15.92 -12.84 16.10
N PRO A 213 14.76 -13.44 15.76
CA PRO A 213 14.44 -13.78 14.38
C PRO A 213 14.34 -12.52 13.50
N GLN A 214 14.46 -12.74 12.21
CA GLN A 214 14.23 -11.70 11.20
C GLN A 214 12.84 -11.10 11.37
N GLN A 215 12.72 -9.81 11.15
CA GLN A 215 11.52 -9.04 11.40
C GLN A 215 11.31 -8.06 10.25
N PHE A 216 10.06 -7.84 9.89
CA PHE A 216 9.71 -6.74 9.01
C PHE A 216 9.67 -5.44 9.81
N TRP A 217 10.33 -4.40 9.31
CA TRP A 217 10.35 -3.08 9.90
C TRP A 217 9.56 -2.11 9.04
N GLY A 218 8.70 -1.34 9.69
CA GLY A 218 7.88 -0.33 9.03
C GLY A 218 7.85 0.97 9.82
N TRP A 219 7.08 1.91 9.30
CA TRP A 219 6.91 3.25 9.88
C TRP A 219 5.43 3.53 10.12
N ARG A 220 5.10 3.86 11.37
CA ARG A 220 3.81 4.43 11.72
C ARG A 220 3.89 5.94 11.67
N ARG A 221 2.85 6.57 11.20
CA ARG A 221 2.72 8.02 11.07
C ARG A 221 1.48 8.51 11.75
N THR A 222 1.57 9.71 12.33
CA THR A 222 0.40 10.43 12.83
C THR A 222 -0.39 11.04 11.67
N ARG A 223 -1.64 11.39 11.90
CA ARG A 223 -2.49 12.12 10.98
C ARG A 223 -1.80 13.39 10.46
N ARG A 224 -1.17 14.16 11.38
CA ARG A 224 -0.42 15.38 11.05
C ARG A 224 0.77 15.12 10.11
N GLU A 225 1.49 14.01 10.31
CA GLU A 225 2.60 13.62 9.43
C GLU A 225 2.13 13.24 8.04
N TYR A 226 0.98 12.55 7.90
CA TYR A 226 0.39 12.26 6.59
C TYR A 226 -0.01 13.54 5.86
N HIS A 227 -0.71 14.47 6.51
CA HIS A 227 -1.05 15.75 5.92
C HIS A 227 0.19 16.52 5.45
N TRP A 228 1.24 16.54 6.27
CA TRP A 228 2.51 17.16 5.91
C TRP A 228 3.12 16.52 4.66
N LEU A 229 3.15 15.18 4.55
CA LEU A 229 3.68 14.44 3.40
C LEU A 229 2.93 14.80 2.11
N PHE A 230 1.60 14.82 2.14
CA PHE A 230 0.80 15.19 0.99
C PHE A 230 1.02 16.65 0.59
N LYS A 231 1.08 17.57 1.54
CA LYS A 231 1.43 18.97 1.26
C LYS A 231 2.82 19.12 0.66
N GLN A 232 3.82 18.40 1.18
CA GLN A 232 5.18 18.39 0.61
C GLN A 232 5.24 17.79 -0.79
N ALA A 233 4.33 16.90 -1.14
CA ALA A 233 4.17 16.39 -2.49
C ALA A 233 3.45 17.38 -3.44
N GLY A 234 2.94 18.50 -2.92
CA GLY A 234 2.33 19.58 -3.69
C GLY A 234 0.81 19.48 -3.85
N PHE A 235 0.13 18.62 -3.08
CA PHE A 235 -1.33 18.56 -3.07
C PHE A 235 -1.91 19.82 -2.40
N THR A 236 -2.88 20.44 -3.06
CA THR A 236 -3.54 21.66 -2.59
C THR A 236 -4.74 21.36 -1.69
N SER A 237 -5.45 20.30 -1.98
CA SER A 237 -6.54 19.78 -1.15
C SER A 237 -6.16 18.42 -0.56
N VAL A 238 -6.27 18.30 0.76
CA VAL A 238 -5.97 17.05 1.48
C VAL A 238 -7.10 16.79 2.45
N THR A 239 -7.79 15.67 2.27
CA THR A 239 -8.86 15.19 3.15
C THR A 239 -8.52 13.83 3.71
N ASP A 240 -9.04 13.51 4.88
CA ASP A 240 -8.75 12.24 5.54
C ASP A 240 -9.89 11.79 6.46
N GLY A 241 -9.86 10.52 6.85
CA GLY A 241 -10.83 9.92 7.75
C GLY A 241 -10.55 8.46 8.03
N PHE A 242 -11.56 7.80 8.57
CA PHE A 242 -11.51 6.36 8.86
C PHE A 242 -12.62 5.64 8.10
N LEU A 243 -12.33 4.41 7.69
CA LEU A 243 -13.32 3.47 7.21
C LEU A 243 -13.87 2.70 8.41
N ASN A 244 -15.16 2.80 8.61
CA ASN A 244 -16.00 2.36 9.73
C ASN A 244 -15.61 1.13 10.56
N ASP A 245 -16.03 1.21 11.82
CA ASP A 245 -16.43 0.16 12.78
C ASP A 245 -15.39 -0.94 13.09
N GLY A 246 -14.38 -0.58 13.87
CA GLY A 246 -13.60 -1.54 14.63
C GLY A 246 -12.32 -2.08 13.97
N PHE A 247 -12.10 -1.83 12.69
CA PHE A 247 -10.80 -1.91 12.01
C PHE A 247 -10.60 -0.65 11.19
N ASP A 248 -10.08 0.35 11.85
CA ASP A 248 -9.96 1.68 11.30
C ASP A 248 -8.85 1.75 10.26
N THR A 249 -9.14 1.39 9.02
CA THR A 249 -8.29 1.80 7.92
C THR A 249 -8.35 3.32 7.84
N TYR A 250 -7.26 3.96 8.15
CA TYR A 250 -7.09 5.39 7.93
C TYR A 250 -6.91 5.65 6.44
N TRP A 251 -7.72 6.52 5.89
CA TRP A 251 -7.57 6.98 4.51
C TRP A 251 -7.17 8.45 4.47
N ILE A 252 -6.34 8.79 3.50
CA ILE A 252 -6.00 10.17 3.15
C ILE A 252 -6.00 10.33 1.64
N VAL A 253 -6.58 11.43 1.17
CA VAL A 253 -6.75 11.75 -0.23
C VAL A 253 -6.12 13.10 -0.52
N GLY A 254 -5.29 13.18 -1.56
CA GLY A 254 -4.73 14.41 -2.10
C GLY A 254 -5.23 14.70 -3.51
N LYS A 255 -5.59 15.97 -3.74
CA LYS A 255 -5.99 16.54 -5.05
C LYS A 255 -5.15 17.73 -5.42
#